data_bb3d164f31c418ca2c9e1682be7e7f83
#
_entry.id   bb3d164f31c418ca2c9e1682be7e7f83
#
_cell.length_a   1.000
_cell.length_b   1.000
_cell.length_c   1.000
_cell.angle_alpha   90.00
_cell.angle_beta   90.00
_cell.angle_gamma   90.00
#
_symmetry.space_group_name_H-M   'P 1'
#
loop_
_entity.id
_entity.type
_entity.pdbx_description
1 polymer ?
#
loop_
_entity_poly.entity_id
_entity_poly.type
_entity_poly.pdbx_seq_one_letter_code
_entity_poly.pdbx_strand_id
1 'polypeptide(L)'
;IQSFLCNAGSLMGYLFPFLFTWIGINNVAAKGTVPDSVIYSFYIGSAILMLCVIYTSVKVKEMPPKEFEEFHGITADEKQEKTDFISLLKHAPKVFWTVGLVQFFSWAAFMYMWTYTNGAIADTVWNTTNVQNAGYQEAGNWVGVLFAVQAIGSVLWAVILPLFKSRKLAYSLSLLLGGCGFVSTLFFTDQYLLFISYLLIGCAWAAMLAMPFTILTNSISG
;
A
#
# COMPACT_ATOMS: atom_id res chain seq x y z
N ILE A 1 -0.81 -14.01 -2.94
CA ILE A 1 0.65 -13.95 -3.20
C ILE A 1 1.06 -12.52 -3.56
N GLN A 2 0.44 -11.87 -4.55
CA GLN A 2 0.79 -10.52 -4.99
C GLN A 2 0.75 -9.49 -3.84
N SER A 3 -0.34 -9.44 -3.07
CA SER A 3 -0.46 -8.53 -1.91
C SER A 3 0.62 -8.80 -0.85
N PHE A 4 0.94 -10.06 -0.58
CA PHE A 4 2.01 -10.44 0.33
C PHE A 4 3.37 -9.90 -0.15
N LEU A 5 3.75 -10.15 -1.40
CA LEU A 5 5.03 -9.70 -1.97
C LEU A 5 5.13 -8.16 -2.01
N CYS A 6 4.03 -7.47 -2.36
CA CYS A 6 3.97 -6.01 -2.36
C CYS A 6 4.24 -5.45 -0.94
N ASN A 7 3.60 -6.01 0.08
CA ASN A 7 3.79 -5.56 1.46
C ASN A 7 5.17 -5.92 2.04
N ALA A 8 5.71 -7.08 1.66
CA ALA A 8 7.08 -7.43 2.02
C ALA A 8 8.09 -6.48 1.40
N GLY A 9 7.90 -6.08 0.13
CA GLY A 9 8.71 -5.06 -0.52
C GLY A 9 8.59 -3.68 0.14
N SER A 10 7.38 -3.28 0.52
CA SER A 10 7.14 -2.02 1.25
C SER A 10 7.85 -2.00 2.60
N LEU A 11 7.81 -3.11 3.35
CA LEU A 11 8.53 -3.25 4.62
C LEU A 11 10.04 -3.00 4.44
N MET A 12 10.64 -3.62 3.43
CA MET A 12 12.06 -3.40 3.13
C MET A 12 12.34 -1.93 2.77
N GLY A 13 11.48 -1.32 1.94
CA GLY A 13 11.62 0.08 1.55
C GLY A 13 11.57 1.05 2.73
N TYR A 14 10.68 0.83 3.69
CA TYR A 14 10.56 1.66 4.90
C TYR A 14 11.75 1.49 5.86
N LEU A 15 12.41 0.34 5.85
CA LEU A 15 13.58 0.09 6.70
C LEU A 15 14.88 0.65 6.13
N PHE A 16 14.99 0.91 4.84
CA PHE A 16 16.23 1.38 4.23
C PHE A 16 16.80 2.66 4.86
N PRO A 17 16.05 3.75 5.05
CA PRO A 17 16.59 4.96 5.69
C PRO A 17 17.12 4.68 7.10
N PHE A 18 16.43 3.83 7.86
CA PHE A 18 16.86 3.41 9.19
C PHE A 18 18.15 2.59 9.15
N LEU A 19 18.24 1.60 8.24
CA LEU A 19 19.44 0.78 8.07
C LEU A 19 20.65 1.63 7.68
N PHE A 20 20.48 2.63 6.81
CA PHE A 20 21.54 3.54 6.43
C PHE A 20 22.02 4.41 7.59
N THR A 21 21.11 4.87 8.42
CA THR A 21 21.47 5.59 9.65
C THR A 21 22.29 4.70 10.60
N TRP A 22 21.91 3.44 10.71
CA TRP A 22 22.61 2.47 11.55
C TRP A 22 24.05 2.20 11.10
N ILE A 23 24.33 2.24 9.80
CA ILE A 23 25.71 2.12 9.25
C ILE A 23 26.44 3.46 9.17
N GLY A 24 25.91 4.53 9.77
CA GLY A 24 26.58 5.82 9.93
C GLY A 24 26.32 6.86 8.84
N ILE A 25 25.33 6.64 7.96
CA ILE A 25 24.92 7.63 6.97
C ILE A 25 23.99 8.65 7.65
N ASN A 26 24.25 9.94 7.43
CA ASN A 26 23.50 11.03 8.06
C ASN A 26 22.01 10.98 7.64
N ASN A 27 21.14 11.03 8.66
CA ASN A 27 19.69 11.12 8.48
C ASN A 27 19.15 12.52 8.83
N VAL A 28 20.02 13.44 9.20
CA VAL A 28 19.70 14.85 9.48
C VAL A 28 20.32 15.71 8.41
N ALA A 29 19.52 16.60 7.82
CA ALA A 29 19.97 17.51 6.76
C ALA A 29 19.83 18.97 7.17
N ALA A 30 20.65 19.83 6.57
CA ALA A 30 20.52 21.26 6.70
C ALA A 30 19.20 21.75 6.07
N LYS A 31 18.76 22.96 6.46
CA LYS A 31 17.53 23.56 5.95
C LYS A 31 17.50 23.58 4.42
N GLY A 32 16.48 22.98 3.84
CA GLY A 32 16.27 22.93 2.39
C GLY A 32 17.04 21.84 1.65
N THR A 33 17.70 20.92 2.35
CA THR A 33 18.38 19.75 1.77
C THR A 33 17.71 18.44 2.23
N VAL A 34 17.88 17.39 1.43
CA VAL A 34 17.38 16.06 1.75
C VAL A 34 18.48 15.26 2.45
N PRO A 35 18.19 14.51 3.52
CA PRO A 35 19.18 13.65 4.19
C PRO A 35 19.82 12.63 3.24
N ASP A 36 21.11 12.37 3.42
CA ASP A 36 21.86 11.43 2.59
C ASP A 36 21.28 10.01 2.65
N SER A 37 20.79 9.58 3.80
CA SER A 37 20.11 8.27 3.97
C SER A 37 18.90 8.12 3.05
N VAL A 38 18.13 9.19 2.84
CA VAL A 38 16.98 9.21 1.95
C VAL A 38 17.44 9.18 0.49
N ILE A 39 18.46 9.98 0.13
CA ILE A 39 19.03 10.03 -1.23
C ILE A 39 19.53 8.63 -1.63
N TYR A 40 20.31 7.97 -0.78
CA TYR A 40 20.81 6.63 -1.06
C TYR A 40 19.71 5.58 -1.11
N SER A 41 18.67 5.72 -0.29
CA SER A 41 17.49 4.85 -0.38
C SER A 41 16.81 4.92 -1.74
N PHE A 42 16.68 6.13 -2.30
CA PHE A 42 16.14 6.31 -3.65
C PHE A 42 17.04 5.76 -4.74
N TYR A 43 18.36 5.95 -4.65
CA TYR A 43 19.29 5.39 -5.63
C TYR A 43 19.30 3.87 -5.65
N ILE A 44 19.32 3.24 -4.48
CA ILE A 44 19.30 1.77 -4.38
C ILE A 44 17.94 1.24 -4.81
N GLY A 45 16.84 1.87 -4.36
CA GLY A 45 15.50 1.48 -4.78
C GLY A 45 15.30 1.56 -6.29
N SER A 46 15.76 2.64 -6.93
CA SER A 46 15.70 2.79 -8.39
C SER A 46 16.58 1.79 -9.13
N ALA A 47 17.77 1.50 -8.63
CA ALA A 47 18.66 0.48 -9.21
C ALA A 47 18.02 -0.91 -9.15
N ILE A 48 17.45 -1.28 -8.01
CA ILE A 48 16.71 -2.56 -7.85
C ILE A 48 15.53 -2.62 -8.82
N LEU A 49 14.74 -1.54 -8.91
CA LEU A 49 13.61 -1.46 -9.84
C LEU A 49 14.05 -1.67 -11.29
N MET A 50 15.09 -0.97 -11.72
CA MET A 50 15.65 -1.12 -13.09
C MET A 50 16.12 -2.54 -13.36
N LEU A 51 16.85 -3.15 -12.42
CA LEU A 51 17.31 -4.54 -12.55
C LEU A 51 16.13 -5.52 -12.66
N CYS A 52 15.08 -5.33 -11.84
CA CYS A 52 13.87 -6.14 -11.89
C CYS A 52 13.14 -5.99 -13.25
N VAL A 53 13.03 -4.76 -13.76
CA VAL A 53 12.40 -4.50 -15.07
C VAL A 53 13.22 -5.14 -16.20
N ILE A 54 14.52 -4.96 -16.21
CA ILE A 54 15.41 -5.57 -17.20
C ILE A 54 15.30 -7.11 -17.15
N TYR A 55 15.37 -7.67 -15.94
CA TYR A 55 15.23 -9.12 -15.74
C TYR A 55 13.88 -9.62 -16.29
N THR A 56 12.78 -8.94 -15.94
CA THR A 56 11.45 -9.32 -16.43
C THR A 56 11.37 -9.23 -17.95
N SER A 57 11.85 -8.13 -18.54
CA SER A 57 11.81 -7.91 -19.99
C SER A 57 12.62 -8.95 -20.77
N VAL A 58 13.73 -9.45 -20.18
CA VAL A 58 14.57 -10.47 -20.83
C VAL A 58 14.03 -11.88 -20.64
N LYS A 59 13.47 -12.18 -19.46
CA LYS A 59 13.08 -13.55 -19.08
C LYS A 59 11.61 -13.88 -19.38
N VAL A 60 10.73 -12.90 -19.25
CA VAL A 60 9.30 -13.12 -19.54
C VAL A 60 9.06 -12.92 -21.03
N LYS A 61 8.70 -13.99 -21.71
CA LYS A 61 8.24 -13.91 -23.09
C LYS A 61 6.75 -13.61 -23.07
N GLU A 62 6.39 -12.51 -23.69
CA GLU A 62 4.97 -12.23 -23.96
C GLU A 62 4.44 -13.23 -24.99
N MET A 63 3.27 -13.76 -24.74
CA MET A 63 2.58 -14.59 -25.70
C MET A 63 1.95 -13.69 -26.77
N PRO A 64 2.31 -13.85 -28.06
CA PRO A 64 1.69 -13.06 -29.12
C PRO A 64 0.16 -13.24 -29.10
N PRO A 65 -0.63 -12.22 -29.49
CA PRO A 65 -2.10 -12.31 -29.43
C PRO A 65 -2.69 -13.53 -30.13
N LYS A 66 -2.11 -13.97 -31.25
CA LYS A 66 -2.53 -15.16 -31.95
C LYS A 66 -2.31 -16.46 -31.17
N GLU A 67 -1.13 -16.61 -30.55
CA GLU A 67 -0.80 -17.76 -29.69
C GLU A 67 -1.65 -17.78 -28.44
N PHE A 68 -1.97 -16.60 -27.90
CA PHE A 68 -2.87 -16.45 -26.76
C PHE A 68 -4.30 -16.87 -27.09
N GLU A 69 -4.81 -16.47 -28.28
CA GLU A 69 -6.12 -16.87 -28.81
C GLU A 69 -6.19 -18.40 -28.98
N GLU A 70 -5.18 -19.02 -29.61
CA GLU A 70 -5.10 -20.47 -29.79
C GLU A 70 -5.02 -21.23 -28.47
N PHE A 71 -4.17 -20.75 -27.52
CA PHE A 71 -4.00 -21.38 -26.21
C PHE A 71 -5.27 -21.37 -25.36
N HIS A 72 -6.06 -20.30 -25.43
CA HIS A 72 -7.30 -20.12 -24.67
C HIS A 72 -8.54 -20.60 -25.44
N GLY A 73 -8.38 -21.10 -26.68
CA GLY A 73 -9.49 -21.60 -27.52
C GLY A 73 -10.46 -20.49 -27.94
N ILE A 74 -9.99 -19.22 -27.99
CA ILE A 74 -10.83 -18.09 -28.37
C ILE A 74 -11.10 -18.17 -29.88
N THR A 75 -12.35 -18.41 -30.25
CA THR A 75 -12.78 -18.46 -31.64
C THR A 75 -12.96 -17.06 -32.24
N ALA A 76 -12.92 -16.96 -33.59
CA ALA A 76 -13.02 -15.68 -34.27
C ALA A 76 -14.35 -14.92 -33.97
N ASP A 77 -15.39 -15.63 -33.57
CA ASP A 77 -16.70 -15.09 -33.21
C ASP A 77 -16.70 -14.46 -31.79
N GLU A 78 -15.73 -14.84 -30.94
CA GLU A 78 -15.53 -14.24 -29.63
C GLU A 78 -14.60 -13.02 -29.67
N LYS A 79 -14.13 -12.60 -30.84
CA LYS A 79 -13.38 -11.35 -30.98
C LYS A 79 -14.26 -10.19 -30.52
N GLN A 80 -13.91 -9.68 -29.36
CA GLN A 80 -14.59 -8.58 -28.72
C GLN A 80 -14.99 -7.51 -29.74
N GLU A 81 -16.29 -7.29 -29.90
CA GLU A 81 -16.78 -6.05 -30.47
C GLU A 81 -16.06 -4.89 -29.76
N LYS A 82 -15.60 -3.94 -30.55
CA LYS A 82 -14.98 -2.71 -29.99
C LYS A 82 -16.01 -2.00 -29.14
N THR A 83 -16.12 -2.41 -27.90
CA THR A 83 -17.09 -1.85 -26.96
C THR A 83 -16.56 -0.49 -26.53
N ASP A 84 -17.33 0.55 -26.81
CA ASP A 84 -17.01 1.91 -26.39
C ASP A 84 -16.88 1.97 -24.86
N PHE A 85 -15.81 2.62 -24.36
CA PHE A 85 -15.53 2.75 -22.92
C PHE A 85 -16.72 3.32 -22.12
N ILE A 86 -17.46 4.27 -22.72
CA ILE A 86 -18.65 4.86 -22.10
C ILE A 86 -19.78 3.84 -21.98
N SER A 87 -19.94 2.98 -22.98
CA SER A 87 -20.91 1.88 -22.95
C SER A 87 -20.56 0.87 -21.86
N LEU A 88 -19.29 0.49 -21.71
CA LEU A 88 -18.83 -0.39 -20.63
C LEU A 88 -19.15 0.19 -19.25
N LEU A 89 -18.88 1.47 -19.04
CA LEU A 89 -19.20 2.15 -17.77
C LEU A 89 -20.70 2.16 -17.48
N LYS A 90 -21.55 2.45 -18.46
CA LYS A 90 -23.01 2.47 -18.31
C LYS A 90 -23.60 1.10 -17.97
N HIS A 91 -23.02 0.03 -18.49
CA HIS A 91 -23.46 -1.34 -18.24
C HIS A 91 -22.69 -2.03 -17.10
N ALA A 92 -21.79 -1.30 -16.42
CA ALA A 92 -21.04 -1.86 -15.31
C ALA A 92 -21.98 -2.32 -14.17
N PRO A 93 -21.73 -3.50 -13.58
CA PRO A 93 -22.56 -4.04 -12.51
C PRO A 93 -22.55 -3.12 -11.28
N LYS A 94 -23.64 -3.13 -10.49
CA LYS A 94 -23.75 -2.31 -9.26
C LYS A 94 -22.57 -2.53 -8.31
N VAL A 95 -22.02 -3.74 -8.27
CA VAL A 95 -20.85 -4.08 -7.44
C VAL A 95 -19.63 -3.25 -7.83
N PHE A 96 -19.40 -2.99 -9.13
CA PHE A 96 -18.31 -2.14 -9.61
C PHE A 96 -18.37 -0.74 -8.98
N TRP A 97 -19.55 -0.09 -9.01
CA TRP A 97 -19.73 1.25 -8.45
C TRP A 97 -19.62 1.27 -6.93
N THR A 98 -20.18 0.25 -6.25
CA THR A 98 -20.09 0.15 -4.79
C THR A 98 -18.66 -0.05 -4.33
N VAL A 99 -17.92 -0.96 -4.96
CA VAL A 99 -16.50 -1.19 -4.64
C VAL A 99 -15.67 0.04 -4.99
N GLY A 100 -15.94 0.69 -6.13
CA GLY A 100 -15.27 1.93 -6.52
C GLY A 100 -15.44 3.05 -5.50
N LEU A 101 -16.65 3.23 -4.96
CA LEU A 101 -16.92 4.21 -3.92
C LEU A 101 -16.16 3.91 -2.62
N VAL A 102 -16.16 2.65 -2.18
CA VAL A 102 -15.38 2.22 -1.00
C VAL A 102 -13.88 2.46 -1.21
N GLN A 103 -13.37 2.13 -2.40
CA GLN A 103 -11.97 2.37 -2.75
C GLN A 103 -11.62 3.86 -2.75
N PHE A 104 -12.49 4.72 -3.26
CA PHE A 104 -12.28 6.17 -3.25
C PHE A 104 -12.04 6.69 -1.84
N PHE A 105 -12.92 6.35 -0.88
CA PHE A 105 -12.74 6.78 0.52
C PHE A 105 -11.55 6.11 1.21
N SER A 106 -11.29 4.84 0.90
CA SER A 106 -10.13 4.13 1.46
C SER A 106 -8.81 4.78 1.00
N TRP A 107 -8.68 5.05 -0.29
CA TRP A 107 -7.50 5.74 -0.82
C TRP A 107 -7.35 7.16 -0.27
N ALA A 108 -8.45 7.90 -0.13
CA ALA A 108 -8.43 9.22 0.49
C ALA A 108 -7.87 9.14 1.93
N ALA A 109 -8.32 8.19 2.75
CA ALA A 109 -7.83 8.00 4.11
C ALA A 109 -6.31 7.72 4.15
N PHE A 110 -5.81 6.83 3.27
CA PHE A 110 -4.37 6.54 3.20
C PHE A 110 -3.55 7.72 2.66
N MET A 111 -4.06 8.48 1.69
CA MET A 111 -3.40 9.70 1.21
C MET A 111 -3.27 10.75 2.31
N TYR A 112 -4.31 10.94 3.13
CA TYR A 112 -4.23 11.81 4.31
C TYR A 112 -3.20 11.29 5.32
N MET A 113 -3.18 9.99 5.59
CA MET A 113 -2.19 9.39 6.47
C MET A 113 -0.76 9.70 5.98
N TRP A 114 -0.43 9.39 4.74
CA TRP A 114 0.92 9.62 4.22
C TRP A 114 1.32 11.09 4.24
N THR A 115 0.38 12.00 4.03
CA THR A 115 0.65 13.45 3.97
C THR A 115 0.84 14.06 5.36
N TYR A 116 0.01 13.68 6.32
CA TYR A 116 -0.10 14.40 7.58
C TYR A 116 0.48 13.68 8.80
N THR A 117 0.81 12.39 8.70
CA THR A 117 1.30 11.60 9.84
C THR A 117 2.51 12.24 10.52
N ASN A 118 3.51 12.71 9.75
CA ASN A 118 4.71 13.27 10.34
C ASN A 118 4.40 14.50 11.21
N GLY A 119 3.63 15.45 10.67
CA GLY A 119 3.22 16.63 11.42
C GLY A 119 2.39 16.30 12.66
N ALA A 120 1.43 15.38 12.52
CA ALA A 120 0.56 14.98 13.63
C ALA A 120 1.34 14.30 14.76
N ILE A 121 2.25 13.37 14.43
CA ILE A 121 3.06 12.68 15.43
C ILE A 121 4.10 13.63 16.06
N ALA A 122 4.71 14.52 15.29
CA ALA A 122 5.61 15.53 15.83
C ALA A 122 4.92 16.43 16.85
N ASP A 123 3.67 16.81 16.58
CA ASP A 123 2.89 17.64 17.51
C ASP A 123 2.46 16.84 18.75
N THR A 124 1.88 15.66 18.59
CA THR A 124 1.26 14.89 19.68
C THR A 124 2.27 14.18 20.58
N VAL A 125 3.38 13.68 20.05
CA VAL A 125 4.38 12.88 20.80
C VAL A 125 5.60 13.71 21.17
N TRP A 126 6.11 14.54 20.24
CA TRP A 126 7.30 15.37 20.46
C TRP A 126 6.98 16.82 20.83
N ASN A 127 5.69 17.18 20.91
CA ASN A 127 5.21 18.52 21.26
C ASN A 127 5.85 19.63 20.42
N THR A 128 6.03 19.41 19.13
CA THR A 128 6.64 20.38 18.23
C THR A 128 5.98 20.40 16.86
N THR A 129 5.68 21.60 16.39
CA THR A 129 5.23 21.88 15.01
C THR A 129 6.33 22.50 14.15
N ASN A 130 7.47 22.84 14.77
CA ASN A 130 8.57 23.48 14.07
C ASN A 130 9.43 22.46 13.33
N VAL A 131 9.39 22.50 12.00
CA VAL A 131 10.13 21.60 11.08
C VAL A 131 11.66 21.64 11.32
N GLN A 132 12.19 22.73 11.90
CA GLN A 132 13.61 22.88 12.20
C GLN A 132 14.01 22.27 13.56
N ASN A 133 13.05 21.81 14.35
CA ASN A 133 13.31 21.22 15.66
C ASN A 133 13.81 19.78 15.50
N ALA A 134 14.78 19.38 16.33
CA ALA A 134 15.29 18.01 16.37
C ALA A 134 14.16 16.97 16.61
N GLY A 135 13.20 17.30 17.48
CA GLY A 135 12.03 16.45 17.73
C GLY A 135 11.16 16.20 16.49
N TYR A 136 11.07 17.19 15.57
CA TYR A 136 10.36 16.97 14.31
C TYR A 136 11.07 15.98 13.39
N GLN A 137 12.42 16.00 13.39
CA GLN A 137 13.23 15.04 12.64
C GLN A 137 13.14 13.63 13.25
N GLU A 138 13.14 13.54 14.59
CA GLU A 138 12.93 12.26 15.29
C GLU A 138 11.55 11.68 14.99
N ALA A 139 10.51 12.51 14.99
CA ALA A 139 9.17 12.08 14.58
C ALA A 139 9.17 11.53 13.15
N GLY A 140 9.87 12.16 12.21
CA GLY A 140 10.03 11.69 10.85
C GLY A 140 10.66 10.30 10.75
N ASN A 141 11.71 10.05 11.54
CA ASN A 141 12.34 8.74 11.64
C ASN A 141 11.38 7.69 12.22
N TRP A 142 10.62 8.08 13.25
CA TRP A 142 9.64 7.20 13.88
C TRP A 142 8.47 6.86 12.94
N VAL A 143 8.04 7.77 12.07
CA VAL A 143 7.05 7.51 11.03
C VAL A 143 7.49 6.36 10.12
N GLY A 144 8.77 6.31 9.73
CA GLY A 144 9.31 5.18 8.98
C GLY A 144 9.14 3.84 9.71
N VAL A 145 9.40 3.82 11.02
CA VAL A 145 9.18 2.63 11.88
C VAL A 145 7.71 2.26 11.94
N LEU A 146 6.81 3.23 12.10
CA LEU A 146 5.36 3.00 12.13
C LEU A 146 4.84 2.42 10.80
N PHE A 147 5.33 2.92 9.67
CA PHE A 147 4.98 2.35 8.37
C PHE A 147 5.54 0.94 8.17
N ALA A 148 6.72 0.63 8.73
CA ALA A 148 7.22 -0.74 8.76
C ALA A 148 6.32 -1.65 9.61
N VAL A 149 5.85 -1.20 10.76
CA VAL A 149 4.87 -1.92 11.61
C VAL A 149 3.54 -2.12 10.88
N GLN A 150 3.05 -1.10 10.16
CA GLN A 150 1.88 -1.22 9.28
C GLN A 150 2.08 -2.30 8.21
N ALA A 151 3.25 -2.34 7.57
CA ALA A 151 3.56 -3.36 6.56
C ALA A 151 3.61 -4.76 7.17
N ILE A 152 4.15 -4.93 8.39
CA ILE A 152 4.09 -6.21 9.14
C ILE A 152 2.64 -6.61 9.39
N GLY A 153 1.80 -5.70 9.90
CA GLY A 153 0.37 -5.96 10.11
C GLY A 153 -0.32 -6.39 8.82
N SER A 154 0.02 -5.74 7.71
CA SER A 154 -0.51 -6.06 6.38
C SER A 154 -0.08 -7.46 5.90
N VAL A 155 1.18 -7.84 6.07
CA VAL A 155 1.69 -9.17 5.72
C VAL A 155 0.98 -10.25 6.53
N LEU A 156 0.88 -10.07 7.84
CA LEU A 156 0.19 -11.02 8.72
C LEU A 156 -1.29 -11.16 8.34
N TRP A 157 -1.96 -10.05 8.10
CA TRP A 157 -3.37 -10.06 7.71
C TRP A 157 -3.61 -10.66 6.34
N ALA A 158 -2.69 -10.46 5.38
CA ALA A 158 -2.76 -11.07 4.05
C ALA A 158 -2.78 -12.61 4.11
N VAL A 159 -2.14 -13.22 5.12
CA VAL A 159 -2.18 -14.67 5.36
C VAL A 159 -3.54 -15.10 5.95
N ILE A 160 -4.18 -14.23 6.73
CA ILE A 160 -5.47 -14.51 7.37
C ILE A 160 -6.64 -14.34 6.41
N LEU A 161 -6.57 -13.37 5.48
CA LEU A 161 -7.66 -13.03 4.54
C LEU A 161 -8.23 -14.23 3.77
N PRO A 162 -7.45 -15.19 3.25
CA PRO A 162 -7.98 -16.35 2.54
C PRO A 162 -8.84 -17.29 3.40
N LEU A 163 -8.69 -17.26 4.74
CA LEU A 163 -9.44 -18.10 5.67
C LEU A 163 -10.92 -17.70 5.79
N PHE A 164 -11.27 -16.47 5.41
CA PHE A 164 -12.65 -16.02 5.43
C PHE A 164 -13.46 -16.63 4.29
N LYS A 165 -14.58 -17.24 4.61
CA LYS A 165 -15.54 -17.79 3.62
C LYS A 165 -16.20 -16.68 2.80
N SER A 166 -16.53 -15.54 3.43
CA SER A 166 -17.16 -14.39 2.78
C SER A 166 -16.16 -13.27 2.50
N ARG A 167 -15.92 -12.97 1.23
CA ARG A 167 -15.01 -11.89 0.81
C ARG A 167 -15.51 -10.51 1.24
N LYS A 168 -16.82 -10.29 1.21
CA LYS A 168 -17.43 -9.04 1.69
C LYS A 168 -17.19 -8.86 3.18
N LEU A 169 -17.41 -9.90 3.99
CA LEU A 169 -17.17 -9.84 5.44
C LEU A 169 -15.68 -9.58 5.74
N ALA A 170 -14.78 -10.29 5.06
CA ALA A 170 -13.34 -10.09 5.21
C ALA A 170 -12.95 -8.62 4.93
N TYR A 171 -13.46 -8.06 3.83
CA TYR A 171 -13.19 -6.67 3.47
C TYR A 171 -13.75 -5.67 4.48
N SER A 172 -15.03 -5.82 4.86
CA SER A 172 -15.67 -4.93 5.83
C SER A 172 -14.97 -4.96 7.19
N LEU A 173 -14.64 -6.15 7.70
CA LEU A 173 -13.94 -6.30 8.98
C LEU A 173 -12.55 -5.66 8.93
N SER A 174 -11.82 -5.86 7.84
CA SER A 174 -10.50 -5.26 7.67
C SER A 174 -10.54 -3.72 7.66
N LEU A 175 -11.52 -3.14 6.96
CA LEU A 175 -11.71 -1.69 6.95
C LEU A 175 -12.13 -1.15 8.32
N LEU A 176 -12.97 -1.88 9.06
CA LEU A 176 -13.33 -1.51 10.44
C LEU A 176 -12.11 -1.54 11.36
N LEU A 177 -11.29 -2.58 11.29
CA LEU A 177 -10.04 -2.66 12.07
C LEU A 177 -9.11 -1.49 11.74
N GLY A 178 -8.91 -1.18 10.45
CA GLY A 178 -8.13 -0.02 10.04
C GLY A 178 -8.73 1.31 10.49
N GLY A 179 -10.06 1.45 10.43
CA GLY A 179 -10.77 2.62 10.96
C GLY A 179 -10.56 2.80 12.46
N CYS A 180 -10.64 1.71 13.23
CA CYS A 180 -10.28 1.73 14.67
C CYS A 180 -8.80 2.11 14.86
N GLY A 181 -7.91 1.62 14.01
CA GLY A 181 -6.50 2.01 14.00
C GLY A 181 -6.33 3.52 13.79
N PHE A 182 -6.99 4.11 12.80
CA PHE A 182 -6.95 5.56 12.57
C PHE A 182 -7.51 6.35 13.75
N VAL A 183 -8.65 5.94 14.31
CA VAL A 183 -9.27 6.63 15.45
C VAL A 183 -8.40 6.51 16.70
N SER A 184 -7.73 5.37 16.92
CA SER A 184 -6.87 5.17 18.09
C SER A 184 -5.64 6.09 18.11
N THR A 185 -5.15 6.56 16.96
CA THR A 185 -4.05 7.54 16.91
C THR A 185 -4.40 8.86 17.59
N LEU A 186 -5.68 9.21 17.72
CA LEU A 186 -6.11 10.42 18.43
C LEU A 186 -5.97 10.32 19.93
N PHE A 187 -5.92 9.11 20.48
CA PHE A 187 -5.87 8.85 21.91
C PHE A 187 -4.48 8.47 22.40
N PHE A 188 -3.61 8.00 21.51
CA PHE A 188 -2.28 7.52 21.87
C PHE A 188 -1.24 8.62 21.67
N THR A 189 -0.74 9.15 22.79
CA THR A 189 0.35 10.13 22.84
C THR A 189 1.72 9.48 23.08
N ASP A 190 1.74 8.20 23.42
CA ASP A 190 2.97 7.42 23.57
C ASP A 190 3.38 6.80 22.21
N GLN A 191 4.65 6.96 21.86
CA GLN A 191 5.18 6.49 20.59
C GLN A 191 5.05 4.97 20.36
N TYR A 192 5.12 4.17 21.43
CA TYR A 192 5.05 2.71 21.34
C TYR A 192 3.60 2.20 21.21
N LEU A 193 2.64 2.91 21.83
CA LEU A 193 1.23 2.57 21.69
C LEU A 193 0.72 2.75 20.25
N LEU A 194 1.34 3.64 19.48
CA LEU A 194 1.06 3.83 18.07
C LEU A 194 1.31 2.56 17.23
N PHE A 195 2.14 1.62 17.70
CA PHE A 195 2.33 0.33 17.02
C PHE A 195 1.02 -0.45 16.87
N ILE A 196 0.17 -0.40 17.90
CA ILE A 196 -1.15 -1.05 17.84
C ILE A 196 -2.01 -0.42 16.74
N SER A 197 -2.04 0.91 16.69
CA SER A 197 -2.78 1.65 15.66
C SER A 197 -2.31 1.26 14.25
N TYR A 198 -1.01 1.25 14.02
CA TYR A 198 -0.45 0.97 12.70
C TYR A 198 -0.54 -0.49 12.29
N LEU A 199 -0.51 -1.44 13.23
CA LEU A 199 -0.84 -2.85 12.95
C LEU A 199 -2.28 -3.00 12.45
N LEU A 200 -3.23 -2.33 13.10
CA LEU A 200 -4.63 -2.34 12.68
C LEU A 200 -4.85 -1.67 11.31
N ILE A 201 -4.17 -0.55 11.05
CA ILE A 201 -4.18 0.13 9.75
C ILE A 201 -3.63 -0.80 8.66
N GLY A 202 -2.61 -1.61 8.99
CA GLY A 202 -2.05 -2.63 8.11
C GLY A 202 -3.09 -3.67 7.66
N CYS A 203 -4.03 -4.05 8.52
CA CYS A 203 -5.13 -4.95 8.15
C CYS A 203 -6.01 -4.38 7.01
N ALA A 204 -6.36 -3.08 7.11
CA ALA A 204 -7.12 -2.41 6.05
C ALA A 204 -6.32 -2.32 4.75
N TRP A 205 -5.03 -1.99 4.84
CA TRP A 205 -4.15 -1.90 3.67
C TRP A 205 -4.07 -3.22 2.89
N ALA A 206 -3.85 -4.35 3.58
CA ALA A 206 -3.83 -5.67 2.94
C ALA A 206 -5.13 -5.98 2.19
N ALA A 207 -6.27 -5.71 2.85
CA ALA A 207 -7.58 -5.99 2.28
C ALA A 207 -7.93 -5.05 1.12
N MET A 208 -7.55 -3.77 1.20
CA MET A 208 -7.78 -2.78 0.16
C MET A 208 -7.06 -3.13 -1.15
N LEU A 209 -5.91 -3.77 -1.07
CA LEU A 209 -5.16 -4.21 -2.26
C LEU A 209 -5.69 -5.51 -2.88
N ALA A 210 -6.31 -6.40 -2.08
CA ALA A 210 -6.68 -7.75 -2.53
C ALA A 210 -8.18 -7.93 -2.77
N MET A 211 -9.03 -7.43 -1.87
CA MET A 211 -10.46 -7.76 -1.85
C MET A 211 -11.28 -7.13 -2.98
N PRO A 212 -11.06 -5.87 -3.40
CA PRO A 212 -11.84 -5.25 -4.46
C PRO A 212 -11.84 -6.05 -5.75
N PHE A 213 -10.67 -6.49 -6.18
CA PHE A 213 -10.52 -7.30 -7.39
C PHE A 213 -11.20 -8.65 -7.25
N THR A 214 -11.03 -9.33 -6.11
CA THR A 214 -11.67 -10.62 -5.84
C THR A 214 -13.20 -10.53 -5.78
N ILE A 215 -13.73 -9.45 -5.19
CA ILE A 215 -15.18 -9.23 -5.13
C ILE A 215 -15.74 -8.95 -6.53
N LEU A 216 -15.04 -8.14 -7.32
CA LEU A 216 -15.47 -7.78 -8.66
C LEU A 216 -15.46 -9.01 -9.60
N THR A 217 -14.35 -9.76 -9.65
CA THR A 217 -14.26 -10.96 -10.49
C THR A 217 -15.31 -11.99 -10.14
N ASN A 218 -15.55 -12.25 -8.85
CA ASN A 218 -16.59 -13.19 -8.43
C ASN A 218 -18.02 -12.73 -8.76
N SER A 219 -18.24 -11.43 -8.97
CA SER A 219 -19.56 -10.91 -9.35
C SER A 219 -19.84 -10.93 -10.85
N ILE A 220 -18.80 -11.12 -11.67
CA ILE A 220 -18.93 -11.22 -13.14
C ILE A 220 -19.01 -12.69 -13.58
N SER A 221 -18.40 -13.60 -12.80
CA SER A 221 -18.33 -15.04 -13.10
C SER A 221 -19.57 -15.83 -12.65
N GLY A 222 -20.54 -15.23 -12.02
CA GLY A 222 -21.82 -15.82 -11.56
C GLY A 222 -23.01 -15.18 -12.27
#